data_aa9d82da5ef8c60a65bc53b988249467
#
_entry.id   aa9d82da5ef8c60a65bc53b988249467
#
_cell.length_a   1.000
_cell.length_b   1.000
_cell.length_c   1.000
_cell.angle_alpha   90.00
_cell.angle_beta   90.00
_cell.angle_gamma   90.00
#
_symmetry.space_group_name_H-M   'P 1'
#
loop_
_entity.id
_entity.type
_entity.pdbx_description
1 polymer ?
#
loop_
_entity_poly.entity_id
_entity_poly.type
_entity_poly.pdbx_seq_one_letter_code
_entity_poly.pdbx_strand_id
1 'polypeptide(L)'
;MAGLGFGPSDFALFEIDDPDERAAALDATLLPKLLTLGNGCISGLARVAGTELFLHPARPLRRRGSAPEELLVAFSQSAKGYRGLPFLGVAVTRSHLHARVGVRGESPRRTVMQKALVREAPNLSRKGKPFRRLRQFNGWNHEELPELAPAHSVAFWVELAEGLAPGQDGIDVGIAWEEGEARSVALGDVLGVFRDLAPLYKVLSNAE
;
A
#
# COMPACT_ATOMS: atom_id res chain seq x y z
N MET A 1 23.20 -6.07 4.87
CA MET A 1 22.78 -5.17 3.77
C MET A 1 22.43 -3.83 4.39
N ALA A 2 22.84 -2.71 3.78
CA ALA A 2 22.47 -1.39 4.29
C ALA A 2 20.94 -1.24 4.25
N GLY A 3 20.34 -0.67 5.30
CA GLY A 3 18.92 -0.33 5.33
C GLY A 3 18.59 0.68 4.22
N LEU A 4 17.31 0.80 3.90
CA LEU A 4 16.83 1.75 2.87
C LEU A 4 16.97 3.22 3.29
N GLY A 5 17.31 3.46 4.56
CA GLY A 5 17.66 4.77 5.08
C GLY A 5 16.48 5.74 5.27
N PHE A 6 15.27 5.22 5.52
CA PHE A 6 14.15 6.07 5.94
C PHE A 6 14.34 6.44 7.42
N GLY A 7 14.66 7.69 7.69
CA GLY A 7 14.93 8.19 9.03
C GLY A 7 14.04 9.36 9.44
N PRO A 8 14.17 9.91 10.64
CA PRO A 8 13.33 10.98 11.18
C PRO A 8 13.19 12.17 10.25
N SER A 9 14.25 12.54 9.53
CA SER A 9 14.21 13.65 8.57
C SER A 9 13.26 13.39 7.39
N ASP A 10 12.97 12.14 7.05
CA ASP A 10 12.03 11.80 5.98
C ASP A 10 10.58 11.94 6.46
N PHE A 11 10.32 11.56 7.70
CA PHE A 11 8.99 11.66 8.33
C PHE A 11 8.66 13.13 8.67
N ALA A 12 9.65 13.91 9.14
CA ALA A 12 9.47 15.33 9.43
C ALA A 12 9.06 16.19 8.21
N LEU A 13 9.26 15.71 6.98
CA LEU A 13 8.78 16.40 5.79
C LEU A 13 7.25 16.54 5.77
N PHE A 14 6.53 15.64 6.41
CA PHE A 14 5.07 15.71 6.52
C PHE A 14 4.59 16.72 7.57
N GLU A 15 5.49 17.31 8.36
CA GLU A 15 5.18 18.34 9.35
C GLU A 15 5.25 19.76 8.79
N ILE A 16 5.71 19.93 7.55
CA ILE A 16 5.72 21.23 6.86
C ILE A 16 4.27 21.69 6.68
N ASP A 17 3.92 22.82 7.25
CA ASP A 17 2.54 23.34 7.26
C ASP A 17 2.05 23.77 5.87
N ASP A 18 2.92 24.44 5.10
CA ASP A 18 2.57 24.89 3.76
C ASP A 18 2.43 23.70 2.79
N PRO A 19 1.26 23.51 2.15
CA PRO A 19 1.01 22.38 1.27
C PRO A 19 1.93 22.30 0.05
N ASP A 20 2.28 23.44 -0.54
CA ASP A 20 3.12 23.50 -1.73
C ASP A 20 4.59 23.27 -1.37
N GLU A 21 5.03 23.83 -0.24
CA GLU A 21 6.37 23.59 0.31
C GLU A 21 6.56 22.12 0.71
N ARG A 22 5.57 21.51 1.40
CA ARG A 22 5.57 20.08 1.72
C ARG A 22 5.66 19.23 0.47
N ALA A 23 4.84 19.49 -0.53
CA ALA A 23 4.84 18.74 -1.77
C ALA A 23 6.20 18.84 -2.49
N ALA A 24 6.80 20.04 -2.54
CA ALA A 24 8.11 20.25 -3.14
C ALA A 24 9.23 19.50 -2.38
N ALA A 25 9.20 19.54 -1.05
CA ALA A 25 10.17 18.85 -0.20
C ALA A 25 10.07 17.32 -0.33
N LEU A 26 8.83 16.77 -0.36
CA LEU A 26 8.58 15.35 -0.59
C LEU A 26 9.08 14.91 -1.97
N ASP A 27 8.79 15.68 -3.02
CA ASP A 27 9.23 15.38 -4.40
C ASP A 27 10.77 15.46 -4.53
N ALA A 28 11.41 16.39 -3.85
CA ALA A 28 12.86 16.58 -3.94
C ALA A 28 13.66 15.56 -3.13
N THR A 29 13.15 15.14 -1.96
CA THR A 29 13.92 14.37 -0.99
C THR A 29 13.44 12.91 -0.89
N LEU A 30 12.14 12.69 -0.70
CA LEU A 30 11.60 11.38 -0.37
C LEU A 30 11.25 10.55 -1.61
N LEU A 31 10.72 11.18 -2.66
CA LEU A 31 10.36 10.48 -3.89
C LEU A 31 11.54 9.75 -4.55
N PRO A 32 12.76 10.32 -4.67
CA PRO A 32 13.91 9.60 -5.20
C PRO A 32 14.28 8.35 -4.40
N LYS A 33 14.16 8.39 -3.07
CA LYS A 33 14.38 7.22 -2.20
C LYS A 33 13.35 6.11 -2.48
N LEU A 34 12.06 6.49 -2.54
CA LEU A 34 10.98 5.55 -2.85
C LEU A 34 11.11 4.96 -4.26
N LEU A 35 11.51 5.74 -5.24
CA LEU A 35 11.77 5.25 -6.60
C LEU A 35 12.94 4.28 -6.65
N THR A 36 14.01 4.55 -5.90
CA THR A 36 15.16 3.65 -5.78
C THR A 36 14.74 2.31 -5.17
N LEU A 37 13.97 2.34 -4.08
CA LEU A 37 13.38 1.16 -3.47
C LEU A 37 12.48 0.42 -4.46
N GLY A 38 11.57 1.14 -5.12
CA GLY A 38 10.62 0.59 -6.07
C GLY A 38 11.30 -0.13 -7.23
N ASN A 39 12.29 0.49 -7.84
CA ASN A 39 13.08 -0.12 -8.91
C ASN A 39 13.81 -1.39 -8.44
N GLY A 40 14.32 -1.39 -7.22
CA GLY A 40 14.92 -2.57 -6.62
C GLY A 40 13.93 -3.72 -6.38
N CYS A 41 12.65 -3.40 -6.13
CA CYS A 41 11.60 -4.38 -5.88
C CYS A 41 11.08 -5.06 -7.16
N ILE A 42 11.08 -4.39 -8.31
CA ILE A 42 10.24 -4.72 -9.47
C ILE A 42 10.41 -6.17 -9.96
N SER A 43 11.64 -6.65 -10.09
CA SER A 43 11.91 -8.02 -10.54
C SER A 43 11.47 -9.08 -9.51
N GLY A 44 11.60 -8.77 -8.22
CA GLY A 44 11.11 -9.60 -7.13
C GLY A 44 9.59 -9.67 -7.11
N LEU A 45 8.95 -8.51 -7.30
CA LEU A 45 7.49 -8.38 -7.33
C LEU A 45 6.85 -9.09 -8.53
N ALA A 46 7.44 -9.04 -9.72
CA ALA A 46 6.96 -9.77 -10.88
C ALA A 46 6.88 -11.29 -10.59
N ARG A 47 7.86 -11.85 -9.87
CA ARG A 47 7.81 -13.25 -9.42
C ARG A 47 6.73 -13.53 -8.39
N VAL A 48 6.50 -12.60 -7.46
CA VAL A 48 5.45 -12.72 -6.42
C VAL A 48 4.06 -12.65 -7.04
N ALA A 49 3.85 -11.71 -7.94
CA ALA A 49 2.59 -11.51 -8.65
C ALA A 49 2.31 -12.61 -9.71
N GLY A 50 3.38 -13.20 -10.27
CA GLY A 50 3.29 -14.13 -11.40
C GLY A 50 3.03 -13.43 -12.75
N THR A 51 3.29 -12.13 -12.82
CA THR A 51 3.09 -11.29 -14.01
C THR A 51 4.02 -10.08 -13.97
N GLU A 52 4.21 -9.44 -15.13
CA GLU A 52 4.93 -8.18 -15.22
C GLU A 52 4.18 -7.07 -14.44
N LEU A 53 4.95 -6.23 -13.77
CA LEU A 53 4.45 -5.07 -13.04
C LEU A 53 5.20 -3.82 -13.44
N PHE A 54 4.48 -2.70 -13.53
CA PHE A 54 4.99 -1.38 -13.85
C PHE A 54 4.96 -0.50 -12.60
N LEU A 55 6.05 0.25 -12.37
CA LEU A 55 6.17 1.19 -11.27
C LEU A 55 5.48 2.52 -11.61
N HIS A 56 4.67 3.02 -10.69
CA HIS A 56 3.98 4.29 -10.80
C HIS A 56 4.22 5.14 -9.56
N PRO A 57 4.93 6.29 -9.66
CA PRO A 57 4.92 7.27 -8.58
C PRO A 57 3.50 7.85 -8.48
N ALA A 58 2.87 7.62 -7.34
CA ALA A 58 1.54 8.14 -7.07
C ALA A 58 1.67 9.56 -6.49
N ARG A 59 1.53 10.55 -7.35
CA ARG A 59 1.37 11.92 -6.88
C ARG A 59 -0.03 12.06 -6.30
N PRO A 60 -0.17 12.55 -5.05
CA PRO A 60 -1.47 12.87 -4.51
C PRO A 60 -2.22 13.76 -5.48
N LEU A 61 -3.51 13.49 -5.70
CA LEU A 61 -4.36 14.45 -6.41
C LEU A 61 -4.34 15.73 -5.57
N ARG A 62 -3.65 16.77 -6.06
CA ARG A 62 -3.66 18.07 -5.42
C ARG A 62 -5.09 18.59 -5.41
N ARG A 63 -5.82 18.35 -4.32
CA ARG A 63 -6.96 19.21 -3.98
C ARG A 63 -6.35 20.55 -3.60
N ARG A 64 -6.75 21.63 -4.26
CA ARG A 64 -6.27 22.97 -3.91
C ARG A 64 -6.32 23.17 -2.40
N GLY A 65 -5.17 23.45 -1.78
CA GLY A 65 -5.05 23.71 -0.36
C GLY A 65 -4.94 22.48 0.57
N SER A 66 -4.83 21.25 0.04
CA SER A 66 -4.57 20.07 0.88
C SER A 66 -3.14 19.63 0.71
N ALA A 67 -2.41 19.59 1.83
CA ALA A 67 -1.07 19.03 1.87
C ALA A 67 -1.10 17.50 1.65
N PRO A 68 -0.10 16.92 0.95
CA PRO A 68 -0.01 15.47 0.85
C PRO A 68 0.30 14.86 2.22
N GLU A 69 -0.49 13.87 2.63
CA GLU A 69 -0.32 13.12 3.88
C GLU A 69 0.40 11.80 3.67
N GLU A 70 0.59 11.40 2.41
CA GLU A 70 1.23 10.18 2.01
C GLU A 70 2.02 10.39 0.72
N LEU A 71 3.18 9.77 0.62
CA LEU A 71 3.89 9.59 -0.64
C LEU A 71 3.98 8.10 -0.98
N LEU A 72 3.43 7.69 -2.13
CA LEU A 72 3.27 6.30 -2.55
C LEU A 72 4.01 6.04 -3.87
N VAL A 73 4.66 4.90 -3.97
CA VAL A 73 4.98 4.25 -5.24
C VAL A 73 4.15 2.98 -5.37
N ALA A 74 3.43 2.84 -6.48
CA ALA A 74 2.55 1.73 -6.75
C ALA A 74 3.08 0.85 -7.89
N PHE A 75 2.79 -0.45 -7.82
CA PHE A 75 3.12 -1.44 -8.84
C PHE A 75 1.82 -2.07 -9.33
N SER A 76 1.55 -2.00 -10.62
CA SER A 76 0.36 -2.59 -11.23
C SER A 76 0.67 -3.30 -12.53
N GLN A 77 -0.25 -4.11 -13.01
CA GLN A 77 -0.14 -4.84 -14.29
C GLN A 77 -0.31 -3.95 -15.52
N SER A 78 -0.66 -2.68 -15.36
CA SER A 78 -0.86 -1.75 -16.47
C SER A 78 0.23 -0.70 -16.52
N ALA A 79 0.88 -0.54 -17.68
CA ALA A 79 1.81 0.56 -17.92
C ALA A 79 1.13 1.95 -17.90
N LYS A 80 -0.20 2.01 -18.06
CA LYS A 80 -0.97 3.27 -18.11
C LYS A 80 -1.29 3.85 -16.73
N GLY A 81 -1.10 3.07 -15.65
CA GLY A 81 -1.39 3.49 -14.29
C GLY A 81 -1.95 2.38 -13.41
N TYR A 82 -2.09 2.66 -12.11
CA TYR A 82 -2.50 1.67 -11.11
C TYR A 82 -3.96 1.80 -10.65
N ARG A 83 -4.63 2.93 -10.92
CA ARG A 83 -5.95 3.25 -10.33
C ARG A 83 -7.07 2.31 -10.74
N GLY A 84 -6.99 1.76 -11.95
CA GLY A 84 -8.02 0.85 -12.50
C GLY A 84 -7.87 -0.61 -12.07
N LEU A 85 -6.75 -0.98 -11.43
CA LEU A 85 -6.38 -2.36 -11.11
C LEU A 85 -5.96 -2.50 -9.64
N PRO A 86 -5.90 -3.72 -9.11
CA PRO A 86 -5.20 -3.96 -7.85
C PRO A 86 -3.73 -3.57 -7.98
N PHE A 87 -3.18 -3.01 -6.93
CA PHE A 87 -1.78 -2.63 -6.91
C PHE A 87 -1.09 -3.12 -5.63
N LEU A 88 0.20 -3.36 -5.74
CA LEU A 88 1.11 -3.41 -4.61
C LEU A 88 1.70 -2.02 -4.43
N GLY A 89 1.95 -1.58 -3.22
CA GLY A 89 2.47 -0.24 -3.00
C GLY A 89 3.39 -0.13 -1.80
N VAL A 90 4.37 0.77 -1.88
CA VAL A 90 5.17 1.21 -0.73
C VAL A 90 4.93 2.68 -0.54
N ALA A 91 4.60 3.07 0.67
CA ALA A 91 4.35 4.46 0.99
C ALA A 91 4.99 4.87 2.31
N VAL A 92 5.27 6.16 2.40
CA VAL A 92 5.68 6.85 3.63
C VAL A 92 4.61 7.85 3.99
N THR A 93 4.29 7.92 5.26
CA THR A 93 3.40 8.90 5.87
C THR A 93 4.14 9.64 6.97
N ARG A 94 3.46 10.49 7.73
CA ARG A 94 4.03 11.18 8.88
C ARG A 94 4.59 10.25 9.96
N SER A 95 3.97 9.09 10.17
CA SER A 95 4.26 8.21 11.30
C SER A 95 4.94 6.88 10.96
N HIS A 96 4.92 6.45 9.69
CA HIS A 96 5.43 5.12 9.32
C HIS A 96 5.72 4.94 7.83
N LEU A 97 6.54 3.94 7.55
CA LEU A 97 6.69 3.30 6.25
C LEU A 97 5.74 2.11 6.18
N HIS A 98 5.05 1.88 5.06
CA HIS A 98 4.24 0.69 4.90
C HIS A 98 4.31 0.10 3.50
N ALA A 99 4.09 -1.23 3.42
CA ALA A 99 3.89 -1.96 2.17
C ALA A 99 2.49 -2.56 2.18
N ARG A 100 1.73 -2.38 1.08
CA ARG A 100 0.30 -2.70 1.02
C ARG A 100 -0.17 -3.28 -0.30
N VAL A 101 -1.35 -3.91 -0.27
CA VAL A 101 -2.21 -4.18 -1.42
C VAL A 101 -3.36 -3.19 -1.37
N GLY A 102 -3.67 -2.57 -2.51
CA GLY A 102 -4.79 -1.64 -2.61
C GLY A 102 -5.59 -1.81 -3.90
N VAL A 103 -6.83 -1.34 -3.83
CA VAL A 103 -7.73 -1.15 -4.97
C VAL A 103 -8.42 0.19 -4.77
N ARG A 104 -8.32 1.10 -5.72
CA ARG A 104 -8.98 2.40 -5.65
C ARG A 104 -10.48 2.30 -5.97
N GLY A 105 -11.27 3.18 -5.35
CA GLY A 105 -12.74 3.21 -5.51
C GLY A 105 -13.21 3.48 -6.94
N GLU A 106 -12.39 4.14 -7.77
CA GLU A 106 -12.65 4.36 -9.19
C GLU A 106 -12.38 3.14 -10.08
N SER A 107 -11.87 2.02 -9.55
CA SER A 107 -11.61 0.82 -10.35
C SER A 107 -12.90 0.30 -11.00
N PRO A 108 -12.91 0.11 -12.34
CA PRO A 108 -14.08 -0.43 -13.03
C PRO A 108 -14.35 -1.90 -12.68
N ARG A 109 -13.37 -2.59 -12.13
CA ARG A 109 -13.46 -4.01 -11.76
C ARG A 109 -13.80 -4.24 -10.27
N ARG A 110 -14.06 -3.16 -9.49
CA ARG A 110 -14.29 -3.26 -8.05
C ARG A 110 -15.37 -4.27 -7.65
N THR A 111 -16.48 -4.33 -8.39
CA THR A 111 -17.58 -5.24 -8.07
C THR A 111 -17.21 -6.73 -8.22
N VAL A 112 -16.41 -7.10 -9.22
CA VAL A 112 -15.94 -8.49 -9.38
C VAL A 112 -14.88 -8.81 -8.33
N MET A 113 -14.03 -7.86 -7.99
CA MET A 113 -13.05 -8.00 -6.91
C MET A 113 -13.73 -8.14 -5.54
N GLN A 114 -14.80 -7.38 -5.29
CA GLN A 114 -15.63 -7.51 -4.09
C GLN A 114 -16.15 -8.93 -3.93
N LYS A 115 -16.80 -9.46 -4.97
CA LYS A 115 -17.33 -10.83 -4.97
C LYS A 115 -16.24 -11.87 -4.76
N ALA A 116 -15.07 -11.69 -5.42
CA ALA A 116 -13.94 -12.58 -5.26
C ALA A 116 -13.40 -12.56 -3.82
N LEU A 117 -13.29 -11.39 -3.21
CA LEU A 117 -12.81 -11.22 -1.84
C LEU A 117 -13.77 -11.88 -0.82
N VAL A 118 -15.09 -11.69 -0.98
CA VAL A 118 -16.10 -12.36 -0.14
C VAL A 118 -16.01 -13.88 -0.31
N ARG A 119 -15.93 -14.39 -1.54
CA ARG A 119 -15.79 -15.83 -1.84
C ARG A 119 -14.55 -16.43 -1.17
N GLU A 120 -13.43 -15.72 -1.22
CA GLU A 120 -12.14 -16.20 -0.70
C GLU A 120 -11.92 -15.87 0.79
N ALA A 121 -12.82 -15.16 1.45
CA ALA A 121 -12.72 -14.78 2.86
C ALA A 121 -12.39 -15.97 3.78
N PRO A 122 -13.04 -17.17 3.66
CA PRO A 122 -12.68 -18.33 4.48
C PRO A 122 -11.25 -18.85 4.22
N ASN A 123 -10.73 -18.70 3.01
CA ASN A 123 -9.36 -19.10 2.66
C ASN A 123 -8.34 -18.09 3.16
N LEU A 124 -8.63 -16.81 3.06
CA LEU A 124 -7.77 -15.74 3.55
C LEU A 124 -7.68 -15.76 5.09
N SER A 125 -8.80 -15.96 5.81
CA SER A 125 -8.80 -16.02 7.28
C SER A 125 -7.94 -17.15 7.85
N ARG A 126 -7.70 -18.22 7.09
CA ARG A 126 -6.86 -19.36 7.46
C ARG A 126 -5.38 -19.21 7.14
N LYS A 127 -4.96 -18.12 6.46
CA LYS A 127 -3.54 -17.91 6.09
C LYS A 127 -2.61 -17.73 7.31
N GLY A 128 -3.14 -17.31 8.45
CA GLY A 128 -2.43 -17.28 9.72
C GLY A 128 -1.23 -16.34 9.71
N LYS A 129 0.00 -16.88 9.79
CA LYS A 129 1.24 -16.10 9.96
C LYS A 129 1.41 -14.91 8.99
N PRO A 130 1.18 -15.02 7.67
CA PRO A 130 1.30 -13.90 6.73
C PRO A 130 0.49 -12.67 7.11
N PHE A 131 -0.67 -12.86 7.74
CA PHE A 131 -1.61 -11.76 8.03
C PHE A 131 -1.63 -11.33 9.50
N ARG A 132 -0.74 -11.84 10.37
CA ARG A 132 -0.72 -11.46 11.80
C ARG A 132 -0.41 -9.98 12.05
N ARG A 133 0.30 -9.34 11.14
CA ARG A 133 0.69 -7.92 11.21
C ARG A 133 -0.11 -7.05 10.26
N LEU A 134 -1.20 -7.59 9.67
CA LEU A 134 -2.02 -6.86 8.73
C LEU A 134 -2.71 -5.69 9.43
N ARG A 135 -2.74 -4.56 8.74
CA ARG A 135 -3.42 -3.32 9.14
C ARG A 135 -4.25 -2.80 7.97
N GLN A 136 -5.33 -2.09 8.28
CA GLN A 136 -6.17 -1.44 7.27
C GLN A 136 -5.88 0.06 7.27
N PHE A 137 -5.62 0.62 6.11
CA PHE A 137 -5.25 2.03 5.94
C PHE A 137 -6.37 2.90 5.35
N ASN A 138 -7.53 2.34 5.05
CA ASN A 138 -8.66 3.12 4.55
C ASN A 138 -9.25 4.02 5.64
N GLY A 139 -9.50 5.29 5.28
CA GLY A 139 -10.12 6.26 6.18
C GLY A 139 -9.29 6.62 7.40
N TRP A 140 -8.02 6.30 7.38
CA TRP A 140 -7.08 6.53 8.47
C TRP A 140 -6.46 7.93 8.38
N ASN A 141 -6.23 8.55 9.55
CA ASN A 141 -5.81 9.96 9.67
C ASN A 141 -4.30 10.21 9.48
N HIS A 142 -3.51 9.18 9.21
CA HIS A 142 -2.05 9.23 9.00
C HIS A 142 -1.19 9.71 10.21
N GLU A 143 -1.80 9.96 11.36
CA GLU A 143 -1.09 10.44 12.56
C GLU A 143 -0.56 9.30 13.42
N GLU A 144 -1.29 8.19 13.48
CA GLU A 144 -0.94 7.02 14.28
C GLU A 144 -0.95 5.76 13.43
N LEU A 145 -0.32 4.70 13.90
CA LEU A 145 -0.41 3.39 13.27
C LEU A 145 -1.82 2.82 13.44
N PRO A 146 -2.49 2.37 12.35
CA PRO A 146 -3.76 1.68 12.49
C PRO A 146 -3.61 0.43 13.38
N GLU A 147 -4.67 0.05 14.08
CA GLU A 147 -4.70 -1.20 14.83
C GLU A 147 -4.47 -2.42 13.94
N LEU A 148 -4.05 -3.53 14.56
CA LEU A 148 -3.92 -4.80 13.86
C LEU A 148 -5.29 -5.29 13.42
N ALA A 149 -5.40 -5.63 12.14
CA ALA A 149 -6.64 -6.17 11.59
C ALA A 149 -6.88 -7.60 12.11
N PRO A 150 -8.14 -7.97 12.45
CA PRO A 150 -8.49 -9.32 12.87
C PRO A 150 -8.56 -10.27 11.67
N ALA A 151 -7.46 -10.38 10.91
CA ALA A 151 -7.41 -11.10 9.64
C ALA A 151 -7.62 -12.63 9.74
N HIS A 152 -7.67 -13.18 10.96
CA HIS A 152 -8.09 -14.55 11.23
C HIS A 152 -9.63 -14.73 11.19
N SER A 153 -10.39 -13.64 11.20
CA SER A 153 -11.84 -13.64 11.11
C SER A 153 -12.32 -13.58 9.66
N VAL A 154 -13.29 -14.41 9.31
CA VAL A 154 -13.98 -14.32 8.01
C VAL A 154 -14.74 -13.00 7.90
N ALA A 155 -15.32 -12.52 9.00
CA ALA A 155 -16.08 -11.26 9.05
C ALA A 155 -15.21 -10.08 8.59
N PHE A 156 -13.95 -10.00 9.05
CA PHE A 156 -13.02 -8.95 8.62
C PHE A 156 -12.89 -8.87 7.10
N TRP A 157 -12.74 -10.00 6.41
CA TRP A 157 -12.57 -10.02 4.95
C TRP A 157 -13.86 -9.65 4.21
N VAL A 158 -15.03 -10.00 4.77
CA VAL A 158 -16.33 -9.59 4.23
C VAL A 158 -16.53 -8.08 4.40
N GLU A 159 -16.25 -7.54 5.57
CA GLU A 159 -16.31 -6.10 5.85
C GLU A 159 -15.32 -5.32 4.98
N LEU A 160 -14.08 -5.81 4.85
CA LEU A 160 -13.10 -5.20 3.95
C LEU A 160 -13.60 -5.12 2.51
N ALA A 161 -14.32 -6.17 2.04
CA ALA A 161 -14.88 -6.20 0.70
C ALA A 161 -15.96 -5.12 0.47
N GLU A 162 -16.62 -4.63 1.53
CA GLU A 162 -17.58 -3.52 1.42
C GLU A 162 -16.91 -2.23 0.96
N GLY A 163 -15.62 -2.03 1.23
CA GLY A 163 -14.84 -0.91 0.68
C GLY A 163 -14.76 -0.90 -0.85
N LEU A 164 -15.07 -2.01 -1.51
CA LEU A 164 -15.15 -2.12 -2.97
C LEU A 164 -16.57 -1.89 -3.51
N ALA A 165 -17.57 -1.64 -2.65
CA ALA A 165 -18.92 -1.32 -3.08
C ALA A 165 -18.98 0.03 -3.82
N PRO A 166 -19.99 0.25 -4.69
CA PRO A 166 -20.20 1.54 -5.34
C PRO A 166 -20.26 2.70 -4.37
N GLY A 167 -19.49 3.75 -4.63
CA GLY A 167 -19.44 4.94 -3.78
C GLY A 167 -18.42 4.87 -2.63
N GLN A 168 -17.75 3.73 -2.44
CA GLN A 168 -16.67 3.60 -1.45
C GLN A 168 -15.30 3.94 -2.06
N ASP A 169 -14.32 4.30 -1.22
CA ASP A 169 -13.00 4.77 -1.62
C ASP A 169 -12.04 3.65 -2.07
N GLY A 170 -12.45 2.39 -1.94
CA GLY A 170 -11.62 1.22 -2.23
C GLY A 170 -11.11 0.55 -0.97
N ILE A 171 -10.05 -0.25 -1.11
CA ILE A 171 -9.38 -0.92 0.01
C ILE A 171 -7.89 -0.69 -0.04
N ASP A 172 -7.29 -0.53 1.14
CA ASP A 172 -5.84 -0.48 1.35
C ASP A 172 -5.49 -1.26 2.62
N VAL A 173 -4.77 -2.38 2.48
CA VAL A 173 -4.34 -3.23 3.60
C VAL A 173 -2.88 -3.63 3.43
N GLY A 174 -2.14 -3.69 4.52
CA GLY A 174 -0.72 -3.97 4.46
C GLY A 174 -0.04 -4.14 5.81
N ILE A 175 1.26 -4.04 5.80
CA ILE A 175 2.14 -4.13 6.96
C ILE A 175 2.92 -2.83 7.05
N ALA A 176 3.04 -2.29 8.26
CA ALA A 176 3.76 -1.05 8.52
C ALA A 176 4.96 -1.27 9.44
N TRP A 177 5.91 -0.35 9.32
CA TRP A 177 7.06 -0.17 10.20
C TRP A 177 7.00 1.25 10.74
N GLU A 178 7.04 1.40 12.06
CA GLU A 178 7.16 2.69 12.71
C GLU A 178 8.48 3.39 12.33
N GLU A 179 8.57 4.69 12.55
CA GLU A 179 9.75 5.48 12.22
C GLU A 179 11.05 4.84 12.75
N GLY A 180 11.04 4.37 14.00
CA GLY A 180 12.21 3.73 14.61
C GLY A 180 12.65 2.45 13.92
N GLU A 181 11.71 1.67 13.38
CA GLU A 181 11.95 0.42 12.63
C GLU A 181 12.37 0.71 11.17
N ALA A 182 11.81 1.77 10.57
CA ALA A 182 11.96 2.08 9.14
C ALA A 182 13.43 2.30 8.71
N ARG A 183 14.29 2.75 9.62
CA ARG A 183 15.74 2.90 9.36
C ARG A 183 16.43 1.59 9.01
N SER A 184 15.99 0.49 9.60
CA SER A 184 16.59 -0.83 9.42
C SER A 184 15.94 -1.64 8.31
N VAL A 185 14.81 -1.18 7.77
CA VAL A 185 14.09 -1.88 6.70
C VAL A 185 14.98 -2.01 5.47
N ALA A 186 15.19 -3.23 5.04
CA ALA A 186 15.93 -3.55 3.82
C ALA A 186 14.96 -3.92 2.68
N LEU A 187 15.46 -3.92 1.46
CA LEU A 187 14.70 -4.38 0.27
C LEU A 187 14.09 -5.78 0.48
N GLY A 188 14.83 -6.67 1.14
CA GLY A 188 14.38 -8.04 1.45
C GLY A 188 13.16 -8.08 2.36
N ASP A 189 13.04 -7.14 3.30
CA ASP A 189 11.91 -7.05 4.22
C ASP A 189 10.65 -6.61 3.49
N VAL A 190 10.76 -5.61 2.62
CA VAL A 190 9.66 -5.14 1.76
C VAL A 190 9.18 -6.25 0.83
N LEU A 191 10.11 -6.95 0.17
CA LEU A 191 9.78 -8.11 -0.66
C LEU A 191 9.19 -9.28 0.16
N GLY A 192 9.60 -9.43 1.42
CA GLY A 192 9.00 -10.36 2.38
C GLY A 192 7.53 -10.05 2.62
N VAL A 193 7.21 -8.79 2.92
CA VAL A 193 5.82 -8.34 3.10
C VAL A 193 4.98 -8.58 1.84
N PHE A 194 5.50 -8.28 0.66
CA PHE A 194 4.74 -8.53 -0.57
C PHE A 194 4.52 -10.01 -0.84
N ARG A 195 5.44 -10.91 -0.46
CA ARG A 195 5.19 -12.35 -0.47
C ARG A 195 4.07 -12.76 0.47
N ASP A 196 4.02 -12.16 1.65
CA ASP A 196 2.97 -12.39 2.62
C ASP A 196 1.60 -11.88 2.11
N LEU A 197 1.57 -10.75 1.42
CA LEU A 197 0.36 -10.16 0.82
C LEU A 197 -0.05 -10.80 -0.53
N ALA A 198 0.81 -11.62 -1.14
CA ALA A 198 0.54 -12.22 -2.44
C ALA A 198 -0.79 -12.99 -2.54
N PRO A 199 -1.24 -13.73 -1.51
CA PRO A 199 -2.54 -14.40 -1.57
C PRO A 199 -3.69 -13.41 -1.79
N LEU A 200 -3.71 -12.29 -1.08
CA LEU A 200 -4.71 -11.24 -1.24
C LEU A 200 -4.62 -10.58 -2.63
N TYR A 201 -3.41 -10.20 -3.03
CA TYR A 201 -3.19 -9.60 -4.35
C TYR A 201 -3.71 -10.50 -5.48
N LYS A 202 -3.45 -11.81 -5.41
CA LYS A 202 -3.92 -12.79 -6.41
C LYS A 202 -5.43 -12.95 -6.44
N VAL A 203 -6.10 -12.92 -5.29
CA VAL A 203 -7.58 -12.92 -5.23
C VAL A 203 -8.15 -11.73 -5.99
N LEU A 204 -7.56 -10.54 -5.80
CA LEU A 204 -8.04 -9.32 -6.44
C LEU A 204 -7.66 -9.24 -7.93
N SER A 205 -6.45 -9.63 -8.29
CA SER A 205 -5.96 -9.54 -9.68
C SER A 205 -6.59 -10.58 -10.62
N ASN A 206 -6.93 -11.76 -10.10
CA ASN A 206 -7.54 -12.86 -10.85
C ASN A 206 -9.09 -12.87 -10.74
N ALA A 207 -9.70 -11.81 -10.18
CA ALA A 207 -11.15 -11.72 -10.08
C ALA A 207 -11.79 -11.66 -11.48
N GLU A 208 -12.72 -12.56 -11.73
CA GLU A 208 -13.53 -12.68 -12.95
C GLU A 208 -15.04 -12.57 -12.63
#